data_6da2826c1d4aa3c2ec19b275f46f8878
#
_entry.id   6da2826c1d4aa3c2ec19b275f46f8878
#
_cell.length_a   1.000
_cell.length_b   1.000
_cell.length_c   1.000
_cell.angle_alpha   90.00
_cell.angle_beta   90.00
_cell.angle_gamma   90.00
#
_symmetry.space_group_name_H-M   'P 1'
#
loop_
_entity.id
_entity.type
_entity.pdbx_description
1 polymer ?
#
loop_
_entity_poly.entity_id
_entity_poly.type
_entity_poly.pdbx_seq_one_letter_code
_entity_poly.pdbx_strand_id
1 'polypeptide(L)'
;LYKGDKDMYDEFSCRDHRLWLQVTPPYRIDRSASTDAWGNKWQFTEVAKDRSFIDSLNIRLGIGYGSAKERQKTLPFRQGYDGGILGAVPHFDFYLENQPWYKSAFGYNNWKYYCTYLSMGSQRNEETDMPLFRVEEVMLNYAEAMCELGEFDQSVADRTVNKLRSRANVAPMKVAEINDSFDPKRDLGNPAYPGDYAVNPLLWEIRRERRIELFSEGFRFDDLRRWKKCHYALKKKLGMYVKASDFPAGTKVTVDGGGTEGYLEFHPAQNHTWPDYYYLNPIPRNERVLNPQLEQNPGWDDGIK
;
A
#
# COMPACT_ATOMS: atom_id res chain seq x y z
N LEU A 1 -4.28 17.25 12.21
CA LEU A 1 -5.53 16.65 11.77
C LEU A 1 -5.45 16.29 10.30
N TYR A 2 -5.99 15.12 9.92
CA TYR A 2 -6.07 14.67 8.53
C TYR A 2 -6.89 15.66 7.70
N LYS A 3 -6.35 16.09 6.56
CA LYS A 3 -6.95 17.13 5.72
C LYS A 3 -7.84 16.60 4.60
N GLY A 4 -7.88 15.29 4.41
CA GLY A 4 -8.63 14.63 3.35
C GLY A 4 -7.73 14.07 2.26
N ASP A 5 -8.34 13.45 1.26
CA ASP A 5 -7.69 12.73 0.17
C ASP A 5 -8.05 13.28 -1.22
N LYS A 6 -8.71 14.44 -1.28
CA LYS A 6 -9.05 15.10 -2.54
C LYS A 6 -7.89 15.89 -3.16
N ASP A 7 -6.88 16.19 -2.37
CA ASP A 7 -5.62 16.75 -2.83
C ASP A 7 -4.49 15.84 -2.36
N MET A 8 -3.63 15.44 -3.28
CA MET A 8 -2.56 14.48 -2.99
C MET A 8 -1.53 15.00 -1.97
N TYR A 9 -1.32 16.31 -1.89
CA TYR A 9 -0.41 16.90 -0.90
C TYR A 9 -1.06 16.93 0.49
N ASP A 10 -2.36 17.21 0.54
CA ASP A 10 -3.12 17.19 1.78
C ASP A 10 -3.27 15.77 2.31
N GLU A 11 -3.44 14.78 1.43
CA GLU A 11 -3.46 13.37 1.81
C GLU A 11 -2.18 12.93 2.51
N PHE A 12 -1.02 13.35 2.04
CA PHE A 12 0.26 13.01 2.65
C PHE A 12 0.61 13.88 3.86
N SER A 13 -0.03 15.04 4.01
CA SER A 13 0.15 15.90 5.17
C SER A 13 -0.48 15.28 6.41
N CYS A 14 0.13 15.44 7.58
CA CYS A 14 -0.42 14.98 8.85
C CYS A 14 -0.78 13.47 8.90
N ARG A 15 -0.09 12.65 8.12
CA ARG A 15 -0.21 11.20 8.11
C ARG A 15 0.94 10.55 8.85
N ASP A 16 0.81 9.26 9.10
CA ASP A 16 1.90 8.40 9.55
C ASP A 16 3.11 8.53 8.63
N HIS A 17 4.28 8.78 9.19
CA HIS A 17 5.51 9.01 8.43
C HIS A 17 5.91 7.80 7.58
N ARG A 18 5.47 6.60 7.93
CA ARG A 18 5.71 5.39 7.13
C ARG A 18 5.05 5.48 5.75
N LEU A 19 3.97 6.25 5.59
CA LEU A 19 3.38 6.47 4.26
C LEU A 19 4.40 7.04 3.28
N TRP A 20 5.24 7.99 3.72
CA TRP A 20 6.28 8.60 2.91
C TRP A 20 7.43 7.66 2.52
N LEU A 21 7.56 6.55 3.25
CA LEU A 21 8.58 5.52 3.02
C LEU A 21 8.04 4.32 2.25
N GLN A 22 6.73 4.20 2.14
CA GLN A 22 6.05 3.04 1.55
C GLN A 22 5.39 3.37 0.21
N VAL A 23 4.95 4.60 0.06
CA VAL A 23 4.28 5.08 -1.15
C VAL A 23 5.01 6.32 -1.64
N THR A 24 5.26 6.37 -2.94
CA THR A 24 5.89 7.55 -3.55
C THR A 24 5.09 8.80 -3.22
N PRO A 25 5.67 9.76 -2.49
CA PRO A 25 4.95 10.97 -2.12
C PRO A 25 4.75 11.89 -3.32
N PRO A 26 3.76 12.81 -3.28
CA PRO A 26 3.46 13.68 -4.39
C PRO A 26 4.55 14.74 -4.59
N TYR A 27 4.98 14.92 -5.83
CA TYR A 27 5.82 16.01 -6.29
C TYR A 27 5.67 16.17 -7.79
N ARG A 28 5.95 17.35 -8.30
CA ARG A 28 6.02 17.61 -9.73
C ARG A 28 7.44 17.53 -10.21
N ILE A 29 7.61 17.00 -11.39
CA ILE A 29 8.91 16.91 -12.07
C ILE A 29 8.79 17.50 -13.46
N ASP A 30 9.85 18.21 -13.85
CA ASP A 30 10.04 18.67 -15.21
C ASP A 30 11.03 17.73 -15.92
N ARG A 31 10.67 17.31 -17.12
CA ARG A 31 11.49 16.43 -17.94
C ARG A 31 12.64 17.13 -18.68
N SER A 32 12.61 18.44 -18.76
CA SER A 32 13.66 19.21 -19.43
C SER A 32 15.01 19.16 -18.74
N ALA A 33 15.07 18.59 -17.56
CA ALA A 33 16.29 18.47 -16.79
C ALA A 33 17.34 17.59 -17.47
N SER A 34 18.60 17.97 -17.29
CA SER A 34 19.77 17.33 -17.85
C SER A 34 19.83 15.83 -17.55
N THR A 35 20.28 15.06 -18.53
CA THR A 35 20.65 13.67 -18.33
C THR A 35 22.06 13.57 -17.76
N ASP A 36 22.29 12.63 -16.84
CA ASP A 36 23.64 12.27 -16.44
C ASP A 36 24.36 11.47 -17.55
N ALA A 37 25.63 11.14 -17.33
CA ALA A 37 26.42 10.37 -18.30
C ALA A 37 25.88 8.94 -18.57
N TRP A 38 24.91 8.46 -17.78
CA TRP A 38 24.28 7.15 -17.90
C TRP A 38 22.88 7.22 -18.52
N GLY A 39 22.45 8.42 -18.97
CA GLY A 39 21.13 8.63 -19.55
C GLY A 39 19.99 8.78 -18.52
N ASN A 40 20.31 8.82 -17.23
CA ASN A 40 19.29 9.07 -16.22
C ASN A 40 18.93 10.55 -16.18
N LYS A 41 17.64 10.83 -16.22
CA LYS A 41 17.13 12.20 -16.14
C LYS A 41 16.99 12.59 -14.69
N TRP A 42 17.59 13.71 -14.29
CA TRP A 42 17.41 14.30 -12.98
C TRP A 42 15.97 14.80 -12.84
N GLN A 43 15.39 14.57 -11.71
CA GLN A 43 14.10 15.14 -11.39
C GLN A 43 14.28 16.59 -11.00
N PHE A 44 13.71 17.47 -11.79
CA PHE A 44 13.80 18.90 -11.59
C PHE A 44 12.41 19.53 -11.64
N THR A 45 12.19 20.60 -10.92
CA THR A 45 10.96 21.39 -10.99
C THR A 45 11.25 22.86 -10.75
N GLU A 46 10.66 23.71 -11.59
CA GLU A 46 10.64 25.16 -11.38
C GLU A 46 9.55 25.61 -10.40
N VAL A 47 8.61 24.75 -10.07
CA VAL A 47 7.56 25.05 -9.10
C VAL A 47 8.16 25.11 -7.71
N ALA A 48 8.22 26.31 -7.13
CA ALA A 48 8.89 26.56 -5.83
C ALA A 48 8.36 25.65 -4.69
N LYS A 49 7.05 25.40 -4.63
CA LYS A 49 6.43 24.50 -3.65
C LYS A 49 6.95 23.08 -3.79
N ASP A 50 6.98 22.58 -5.00
CA ASP A 50 7.43 21.22 -5.27
C ASP A 50 8.95 21.08 -5.10
N ARG A 51 9.73 22.11 -5.43
CA ARG A 51 11.16 22.16 -5.17
C ARG A 51 11.44 22.07 -3.66
N SER A 52 10.81 22.89 -2.86
CA SER A 52 10.94 22.84 -1.40
C SER A 52 10.54 21.47 -0.83
N PHE A 53 9.53 20.85 -1.41
CA PHE A 53 9.10 19.52 -1.04
C PHE A 53 10.14 18.45 -1.42
N ILE A 54 10.66 18.48 -2.64
CA ILE A 54 11.72 17.59 -3.13
C ILE A 54 12.98 17.73 -2.27
N ASP A 55 13.37 18.96 -1.93
CA ASP A 55 14.52 19.22 -1.06
C ASP A 55 14.31 18.63 0.34
N SER A 56 13.14 18.81 0.92
CA SER A 56 12.79 18.21 2.20
C SER A 56 12.80 16.68 2.15
N LEU A 57 12.33 16.10 1.07
CA LEU A 57 12.34 14.66 0.84
C LEU A 57 13.77 14.14 0.68
N ASN A 58 14.61 14.84 -0.08
CA ASN A 58 16.02 14.51 -0.28
C ASN A 58 16.78 14.52 1.04
N ILE A 59 16.57 15.52 1.88
CA ILE A 59 17.18 15.60 3.23
C ILE A 59 16.76 14.39 4.07
N ARG A 60 15.47 14.07 4.11
CA ARG A 60 14.95 12.93 4.88
C ARG A 60 15.47 11.58 4.39
N LEU A 61 15.62 11.41 3.10
CA LEU A 61 16.12 10.18 2.50
C LEU A 61 17.66 10.13 2.46
N GLY A 62 18.34 11.21 2.88
CA GLY A 62 19.79 11.35 2.78
C GLY A 62 20.27 11.36 1.34
N ILE A 63 19.45 11.88 0.42
CA ILE A 63 19.80 12.08 -0.99
C ILE A 63 20.65 13.35 -1.06
N GLY A 64 21.91 13.21 -1.47
CA GLY A 64 22.80 14.35 -1.69
C GLY A 64 22.79 14.77 -3.17
N TYR A 65 22.60 16.07 -3.42
CA TYR A 65 22.92 16.63 -4.71
C TYR A 65 24.44 16.79 -4.86
N GLY A 66 25.01 16.29 -5.95
CA GLY A 66 26.43 16.54 -6.29
C GLY A 66 27.46 15.66 -5.60
N SER A 67 27.08 14.66 -4.85
CA SER A 67 28.02 13.66 -4.34
C SER A 67 28.45 12.69 -5.43
N ALA A 68 29.54 11.94 -5.20
CA ALA A 68 30.07 10.98 -6.16
C ALA A 68 28.96 10.06 -6.73
N LYS A 69 28.98 9.84 -8.04
CA LYS A 69 27.93 9.11 -8.80
C LYS A 69 27.49 7.79 -8.16
N GLU A 70 28.40 7.09 -7.53
CA GLU A 70 28.17 5.79 -6.87
C GLU A 70 27.33 5.89 -5.58
N ARG A 71 27.17 7.10 -5.02
CA ARG A 71 26.41 7.35 -3.79
C ARG A 71 25.18 8.22 -3.99
N GLN A 72 24.90 8.63 -5.23
CA GLN A 72 23.73 9.44 -5.52
C GLN A 72 22.47 8.59 -5.40
N LYS A 73 21.57 9.04 -4.53
CA LYS A 73 20.22 8.53 -4.47
C LYS A 73 19.37 9.27 -5.49
N THR A 74 18.52 8.55 -6.17
CA THR A 74 17.57 9.13 -7.13
C THR A 74 16.16 8.90 -6.64
N LEU A 75 15.31 9.91 -6.82
CA LEU A 75 13.87 9.71 -6.64
C LEU A 75 13.36 8.82 -7.77
N PRO A 76 12.30 8.03 -7.54
CA PRO A 76 11.66 7.26 -8.59
C PRO A 76 11.27 8.18 -9.74
N PHE A 77 11.73 7.87 -10.93
CA PHE A 77 11.30 8.55 -12.15
C PHE A 77 10.66 7.52 -13.08
N ARG A 78 9.86 8.00 -14.02
CA ARG A 78 9.25 7.13 -14.99
C ARG A 78 10.05 7.04 -16.24
N GLN A 79 10.40 5.83 -16.63
CA GLN A 79 10.79 5.55 -17.99
C GLN A 79 9.56 5.57 -18.91
N GLY A 80 9.69 6.13 -20.10
CA GLY A 80 8.68 6.00 -21.14
C GLY A 80 7.64 7.10 -21.24
N TYR A 81 7.67 8.11 -20.40
CA TYR A 81 6.82 9.26 -20.58
C TYR A 81 7.46 10.24 -21.56
N ASP A 82 7.02 10.23 -22.83
CA ASP A 82 7.61 11.08 -23.85
C ASP A 82 6.94 12.45 -23.96
N GLY A 83 7.72 13.49 -23.72
CA GLY A 83 7.44 14.84 -24.20
C GLY A 83 6.57 15.72 -23.34
N GLY A 84 6.27 15.39 -22.09
CA GLY A 84 5.46 16.25 -21.26
C GLY A 84 6.01 16.54 -19.88
N ILE A 85 5.65 17.66 -19.32
CA ILE A 85 5.70 17.92 -17.89
C ILE A 85 4.73 16.92 -17.27
N LEU A 86 5.22 16.05 -16.39
CA LEU A 86 4.33 15.30 -15.53
C LEU A 86 3.65 16.29 -14.60
N GLY A 87 2.35 16.38 -14.67
CA GLY A 87 1.59 17.32 -13.86
C GLY A 87 1.92 17.14 -12.39
N ALA A 88 1.95 15.89 -11.92
CA ALA A 88 2.33 15.53 -10.55
C ALA A 88 2.68 14.04 -10.43
N VAL A 89 3.46 13.68 -9.42
CA VAL A 89 3.62 12.32 -8.94
C VAL A 89 2.92 12.24 -7.57
N PRO A 90 2.10 11.25 -7.29
CA PRO A 90 1.70 10.11 -8.12
C PRO A 90 0.85 10.52 -9.34
N HIS A 91 0.93 9.76 -10.39
CA HIS A 91 0.18 9.99 -11.62
C HIS A 91 -0.20 8.67 -12.29
N PHE A 92 -1.15 8.73 -13.22
CA PHE A 92 -1.62 7.56 -13.94
C PHE A 92 -0.96 7.44 -15.29
N ASP A 93 -0.56 6.24 -15.60
CA ASP A 93 -0.21 5.89 -16.96
C ASP A 93 -1.27 5.05 -17.66
N PHE A 94 -2.35 4.81 -16.95
CA PHE A 94 -3.42 3.95 -17.46
C PHE A 94 -3.91 4.37 -18.85
N TYR A 95 -3.81 5.66 -19.14
CA TYR A 95 -4.30 6.25 -20.38
C TYR A 95 -3.24 6.43 -21.47
N LEU A 96 -2.00 6.08 -21.21
CA LEU A 96 -0.96 6.07 -22.24
C LEU A 96 -1.02 4.72 -22.97
N GLU A 97 -1.68 4.70 -24.11
CA GLU A 97 -1.98 3.48 -24.86
C GLU A 97 -0.74 2.68 -25.30
N ASN A 98 0.42 3.33 -25.39
CA ASN A 98 1.62 2.77 -25.99
C ASN A 98 2.62 2.14 -25.02
N GLN A 99 2.33 2.10 -23.71
CA GLN A 99 3.30 1.62 -22.71
C GLN A 99 2.62 0.77 -21.63
N PRO A 100 2.24 -0.47 -21.94
CA PRO A 100 1.47 -1.32 -21.01
C PRO A 100 2.22 -1.73 -19.72
N TRP A 101 3.55 -1.67 -19.70
CA TRP A 101 4.39 -2.16 -18.59
C TRP A 101 4.50 -1.20 -17.40
N TYR A 102 4.21 0.08 -17.58
CA TYR A 102 4.40 1.12 -16.56
C TYR A 102 3.09 1.72 -16.04
N LYS A 103 1.99 1.01 -16.19
CA LYS A 103 0.66 1.53 -15.86
C LYS A 103 0.40 1.45 -14.35
N SER A 104 0.14 2.58 -13.73
CA SER A 104 -0.46 2.65 -12.41
C SER A 104 -1.93 3.04 -12.52
N ALA A 105 -2.81 2.12 -12.21
CA ALA A 105 -4.24 2.37 -12.27
C ALA A 105 -4.77 3.16 -11.07
N PHE A 106 -3.99 3.23 -9.99
CA PHE A 106 -4.39 3.89 -8.75
C PHE A 106 -3.78 5.27 -8.56
N GLY A 107 -2.79 5.62 -9.35
CA GLY A 107 -2.05 6.86 -9.21
C GLY A 107 -0.94 6.82 -8.17
N TYR A 108 -0.94 5.86 -7.27
CA TYR A 108 0.08 5.70 -6.23
C TYR A 108 1.01 4.55 -6.56
N ASN A 109 2.31 4.78 -6.39
CA ASN A 109 3.33 3.78 -6.62
C ASN A 109 3.93 3.34 -5.29
N ASN A 110 4.03 2.03 -5.10
CA ASN A 110 4.78 1.45 -4.00
C ASN A 110 6.27 1.68 -4.22
N TRP A 111 6.98 2.18 -3.22
CA TRP A 111 8.42 2.26 -3.25
C TRP A 111 9.10 1.70 -2.00
N LYS A 112 8.36 1.05 -1.16
CA LYS A 112 8.95 0.25 -0.09
C LYS A 112 9.93 -0.75 -0.70
N TYR A 113 11.13 -0.79 -0.18
CA TYR A 113 12.27 -1.53 -0.75
C TYR A 113 12.81 -1.00 -2.08
N TYR A 114 12.31 0.11 -2.59
CA TYR A 114 12.92 0.72 -3.77
C TYR A 114 14.33 1.22 -3.45
N CYS A 115 15.29 0.76 -4.23
CA CYS A 115 16.66 1.24 -4.10
C CYS A 115 16.80 2.64 -4.71
N THR A 116 17.20 3.60 -3.87
CA THR A 116 17.40 4.99 -4.29
C THR A 116 18.84 5.29 -4.73
N TYR A 117 19.72 4.30 -4.74
CA TYR A 117 21.07 4.47 -5.24
C TYR A 117 21.12 4.27 -6.76
N LEU A 118 21.77 5.21 -7.45
CA LEU A 118 21.83 5.21 -8.92
C LEU A 118 22.48 3.94 -9.48
N SER A 119 23.53 3.44 -8.84
CA SER A 119 24.24 2.23 -9.23
C SER A 119 23.43 0.95 -9.12
N MET A 120 22.36 0.96 -8.31
CA MET A 120 21.53 -0.21 -8.03
C MET A 120 20.14 -0.13 -8.71
N GLY A 121 19.81 0.99 -9.34
CA GLY A 121 18.54 1.20 -10.05
C GLY A 121 18.47 0.58 -11.46
N SER A 122 19.48 -0.15 -11.88
CA SER A 122 19.48 -0.90 -13.13
C SER A 122 18.88 -2.28 -12.90
N GLN A 123 17.95 -2.69 -13.74
CA GLN A 123 17.25 -4.01 -13.65
C GLN A 123 18.18 -5.25 -13.62
N ARG A 124 19.47 -5.08 -13.79
CA ARG A 124 20.46 -6.17 -13.85
C ARG A 124 21.49 -6.17 -12.73
N ASN A 125 21.51 -5.14 -11.90
CA ASN A 125 22.52 -4.94 -10.84
C ASN A 125 21.89 -4.64 -9.49
N GLU A 126 20.72 -5.20 -9.21
CA GLU A 126 20.07 -5.02 -7.92
C GLU A 126 20.74 -5.95 -6.90
N GLU A 127 21.56 -5.37 -6.04
CA GLU A 127 22.25 -6.07 -4.94
C GLU A 127 21.53 -5.85 -3.60
N THR A 128 20.28 -5.39 -3.64
CA THR A 128 19.50 -5.11 -2.43
C THR A 128 19.00 -6.39 -1.81
N ASP A 129 19.40 -6.67 -0.59
CA ASP A 129 18.90 -7.80 0.17
C ASP A 129 17.40 -7.68 0.41
N MET A 130 16.66 -8.71 0.09
CA MET A 130 15.24 -8.80 0.40
C MET A 130 15.06 -9.47 1.76
N PRO A 131 14.45 -8.81 2.75
CA PRO A 131 14.22 -9.42 4.04
C PRO A 131 13.21 -10.57 3.91
N LEU A 132 13.58 -11.76 4.40
CA LEU A 132 12.68 -12.92 4.41
C LEU A 132 11.62 -12.78 5.52
N PHE A 133 12.03 -12.32 6.68
CA PHE A 133 11.17 -11.97 7.81
C PHE A 133 11.84 -10.89 8.66
N ARG A 134 11.03 -10.16 9.42
CA ARG A 134 11.51 -9.03 10.22
C ARG A 134 11.02 -9.16 11.67
N VAL A 135 11.78 -8.59 12.60
CA VAL A 135 11.40 -8.58 14.02
C VAL A 135 10.06 -7.89 14.27
N GLU A 136 9.69 -6.93 13.43
CA GLU A 136 8.39 -6.24 13.48
C GLU A 136 7.22 -7.19 13.30
N GLU A 137 7.36 -8.19 12.44
CA GLU A 137 6.36 -9.25 12.29
C GLU A 137 6.22 -10.05 13.58
N VAL A 138 7.34 -10.45 14.20
CA VAL A 138 7.35 -11.19 15.45
C VAL A 138 6.70 -10.38 16.59
N MET A 139 7.03 -9.09 16.67
CA MET A 139 6.42 -8.19 17.66
C MET A 139 4.90 -8.11 17.48
N LEU A 140 4.43 -8.02 16.25
CA LEU A 140 3.00 -7.92 15.95
C LEU A 140 2.27 -9.26 16.14
N ASN A 141 2.92 -10.38 15.84
CA ASN A 141 2.40 -11.72 16.15
C ASN A 141 2.25 -11.90 17.66
N TYR A 142 3.25 -11.48 18.44
CA TYR A 142 3.20 -11.53 19.89
C TYR A 142 2.10 -10.62 20.47
N ALA A 143 1.99 -9.39 19.96
CA ALA A 143 0.95 -8.46 20.39
C ALA A 143 -0.46 -9.02 20.15
N GLU A 144 -0.69 -9.60 18.97
CA GLU A 144 -1.97 -10.20 18.60
C GLU A 144 -2.29 -11.40 19.52
N ALA A 145 -1.31 -12.30 19.73
CA ALA A 145 -1.47 -13.46 20.61
C ALA A 145 -1.82 -13.06 22.05
N MET A 146 -1.11 -12.07 22.62
CA MET A 146 -1.39 -11.57 23.97
C MET A 146 -2.78 -10.93 24.04
N CYS A 147 -3.22 -10.25 23.00
CA CYS A 147 -4.55 -9.66 22.95
C CYS A 147 -5.65 -10.74 22.89
N GLU A 148 -5.45 -11.79 22.12
CA GLU A 148 -6.41 -12.90 22.03
C GLU A 148 -6.47 -13.73 23.33
N LEU A 149 -5.37 -13.80 24.08
CA LEU A 149 -5.32 -14.40 25.42
C LEU A 149 -5.95 -13.50 26.51
N GLY A 150 -6.27 -12.24 26.21
CA GLY A 150 -6.73 -11.27 27.20
C GLY A 150 -5.63 -10.72 28.11
N GLU A 151 -4.37 -10.88 27.74
CA GLU A 151 -3.19 -10.50 28.49
C GLU A 151 -2.45 -9.29 27.90
N PHE A 152 -3.04 -8.60 26.95
CA PHE A 152 -2.44 -7.41 26.31
C PHE A 152 -2.61 -6.19 27.22
N ASP A 153 -1.55 -5.85 27.92
CA ASP A 153 -1.45 -4.68 28.78
C ASP A 153 -0.53 -3.58 28.20
N GLN A 154 -0.35 -2.49 28.93
CA GLN A 154 0.53 -1.40 28.51
C GLN A 154 1.98 -1.86 28.35
N SER A 155 2.46 -2.77 29.19
CA SER A 155 3.84 -3.30 29.10
C SER A 155 4.05 -4.10 27.82
N VAL A 156 3.05 -4.90 27.39
CA VAL A 156 3.08 -5.60 26.11
C VAL A 156 3.04 -4.60 24.97
N ALA A 157 2.17 -3.60 25.01
CA ALA A 157 2.10 -2.54 24.02
C ALA A 157 3.44 -1.81 23.85
N ASP A 158 4.11 -1.49 24.96
CA ASP A 158 5.39 -0.75 24.95
C ASP A 158 6.56 -1.56 24.38
N ARG A 159 6.53 -2.88 24.55
CA ARG A 159 7.52 -3.79 23.99
C ARG A 159 7.28 -4.15 22.52
N THR A 160 6.09 -3.90 22.00
CA THR A 160 5.65 -4.29 20.66
C THR A 160 5.22 -3.09 19.82
N VAL A 161 3.94 -2.79 19.79
CA VAL A 161 3.33 -1.73 18.96
C VAL A 161 4.00 -0.38 19.19
N ASN A 162 4.29 -0.01 20.42
CA ASN A 162 4.89 1.28 20.74
C ASN A 162 6.36 1.39 20.29
N LYS A 163 7.09 0.29 20.16
CA LYS A 163 8.41 0.30 19.51
C LYS A 163 8.31 0.72 18.05
N LEU A 164 7.33 0.18 17.32
CA LEU A 164 7.09 0.51 15.92
C LEU A 164 6.63 1.95 15.74
N ARG A 165 5.71 2.39 16.60
CA ARG A 165 5.19 3.77 16.61
C ARG A 165 6.29 4.79 16.95
N SER A 166 7.12 4.49 17.93
CA SER A 166 8.25 5.34 18.30
C SER A 166 9.23 5.53 17.14
N ARG A 167 9.59 4.43 16.44
CA ARG A 167 10.43 4.51 15.24
C ARG A 167 9.80 5.37 14.14
N ALA A 168 8.49 5.30 14.00
CA ALA A 168 7.73 6.05 13.00
C ALA A 168 7.35 7.48 13.44
N ASN A 169 7.78 7.91 14.63
CA ASN A 169 7.38 9.17 15.23
C ASN A 169 5.84 9.35 15.31
N VAL A 170 5.16 8.26 15.66
CA VAL A 170 3.71 8.21 15.85
C VAL A 170 3.41 8.14 17.35
N ALA A 171 2.32 8.77 17.77
CA ALA A 171 1.88 8.76 19.16
C ALA A 171 1.75 7.32 19.72
N PRO A 172 2.21 7.05 20.94
CA PRO A 172 2.12 5.72 21.52
C PRO A 172 0.69 5.27 21.73
N MET A 173 0.46 3.97 21.61
CA MET A 173 -0.79 3.32 22.00
C MET A 173 -0.87 3.34 23.52
N LYS A 174 -1.95 3.89 24.03
CA LYS A 174 -2.31 3.85 25.44
C LYS A 174 -3.49 2.89 25.60
N VAL A 175 -3.22 1.74 26.15
CA VAL A 175 -4.19 0.64 26.25
C VAL A 175 -5.48 1.06 26.95
N ALA A 176 -5.38 1.85 28.02
CA ALA A 176 -6.52 2.35 28.77
C ALA A 176 -7.44 3.31 28.00
N GLU A 177 -6.96 3.92 26.93
CA GLU A 177 -7.74 4.84 26.09
C GLU A 177 -8.52 4.12 24.98
N ILE A 178 -8.18 2.84 24.69
CA ILE A 178 -8.77 2.08 23.60
C ILE A 178 -10.00 1.32 24.09
N ASN A 179 -11.15 1.81 23.68
CA ASN A 179 -12.47 1.27 24.02
C ASN A 179 -13.36 1.20 22.76
N ASP A 180 -14.61 0.83 22.92
CA ASP A 180 -15.56 0.65 21.81
C ASP A 180 -15.80 1.90 20.98
N SER A 181 -15.59 3.09 21.53
CA SER A 181 -15.78 4.38 20.86
C SER A 181 -14.48 4.96 20.28
N PHE A 182 -13.32 4.31 20.50
CA PHE A 182 -12.01 4.82 20.10
C PHE A 182 -11.89 4.99 18.57
N ASP A 183 -12.31 3.98 17.81
CA ASP A 183 -12.36 4.06 16.35
C ASP A 183 -13.76 3.77 15.83
N PRO A 184 -14.50 4.79 15.35
CA PRO A 184 -15.84 4.60 14.80
C PRO A 184 -15.87 3.75 13.53
N LYS A 185 -14.72 3.49 12.90
CA LYS A 185 -14.59 2.60 11.74
C LYS A 185 -14.20 1.18 12.11
N ARG A 186 -14.17 0.86 13.41
CA ARG A 186 -13.91 -0.50 13.87
C ARG A 186 -14.91 -1.47 13.26
N ASP A 187 -14.43 -2.62 12.87
CA ASP A 187 -15.29 -3.68 12.34
C ASP A 187 -16.18 -4.28 13.43
N LEU A 188 -17.48 -4.12 13.28
CA LEU A 188 -18.50 -4.64 14.17
C LEU A 188 -19.03 -6.00 13.73
N GLY A 189 -18.42 -6.60 12.71
CA GLY A 189 -18.89 -7.84 12.09
C GLY A 189 -19.98 -7.59 11.05
N ASN A 190 -20.14 -8.53 10.15
CA ASN A 190 -21.18 -8.50 9.14
C ASN A 190 -21.94 -9.85 9.13
N PRO A 191 -23.21 -9.88 9.56
CA PRO A 191 -23.98 -11.11 9.65
C PRO A 191 -24.21 -11.80 8.27
N ALA A 192 -23.95 -11.09 7.16
CA ALA A 192 -24.02 -11.71 5.83
C ALA A 192 -22.87 -12.71 5.57
N TYR A 193 -21.83 -12.70 6.41
CA TYR A 193 -20.69 -13.61 6.29
C TYR A 193 -20.62 -14.52 7.52
N PRO A 194 -20.83 -15.82 7.40
CA PRO A 194 -20.81 -16.75 8.52
C PRO A 194 -19.48 -16.69 9.29
N GLY A 195 -19.57 -16.52 10.61
CA GLY A 195 -18.40 -16.42 11.49
C GLY A 195 -17.64 -15.09 11.41
N ASP A 196 -18.23 -14.07 10.81
CA ASP A 196 -17.69 -12.71 10.86
C ASP A 196 -18.20 -11.97 12.11
N TYR A 197 -17.35 -11.88 13.13
CA TYR A 197 -17.66 -11.25 14.40
C TYR A 197 -17.04 -9.86 14.53
N ALA A 198 -17.58 -9.07 15.44
CA ALA A 198 -17.01 -7.81 15.83
C ALA A 198 -15.56 -7.99 16.32
N VAL A 199 -14.69 -7.12 15.90
CA VAL A 199 -13.27 -7.14 16.31
C VAL A 199 -13.13 -6.36 17.62
N ASN A 200 -12.48 -6.96 18.62
CA ASN A 200 -12.14 -6.27 19.86
C ASN A 200 -11.38 -4.97 19.59
N PRO A 201 -11.62 -3.85 20.30
CA PRO A 201 -10.98 -2.56 20.04
C PRO A 201 -9.44 -2.61 20.06
N LEU A 202 -8.85 -3.29 21.04
CA LEU A 202 -7.38 -3.45 21.10
C LEU A 202 -6.86 -4.26 19.93
N LEU A 203 -7.53 -5.37 19.61
CA LEU A 203 -7.17 -6.20 18.47
C LEU A 203 -7.31 -5.46 17.14
N TRP A 204 -8.31 -4.58 17.01
CA TRP A 204 -8.48 -3.72 15.86
C TRP A 204 -7.27 -2.80 15.64
N GLU A 205 -6.78 -2.16 16.71
CA GLU A 205 -5.62 -1.31 16.67
C GLU A 205 -4.32 -2.06 16.37
N ILE A 206 -4.14 -3.26 16.93
CA ILE A 206 -3.00 -4.14 16.63
C ILE A 206 -3.02 -4.57 15.16
N ARG A 207 -4.18 -4.97 14.64
CA ARG A 207 -4.34 -5.34 13.23
C ARG A 207 -4.15 -4.15 12.29
N ARG A 208 -4.54 -2.94 12.72
CA ARG A 208 -4.26 -1.71 11.97
C ARG A 208 -2.77 -1.43 11.92
N GLU A 209 -2.08 -1.53 13.04
CA GLU A 209 -0.61 -1.38 13.09
C GLU A 209 0.09 -2.38 12.18
N ARG A 210 -0.33 -3.65 12.23
CA ARG A 210 0.18 -4.71 11.38
C ARG A 210 0.00 -4.39 9.89
N ARG A 211 -1.16 -3.91 9.50
CA ARG A 211 -1.43 -3.52 8.11
C ARG A 211 -0.52 -2.39 7.63
N ILE A 212 -0.24 -1.43 8.49
CA ILE A 212 0.60 -0.27 8.16
C ILE A 212 2.07 -0.71 8.11
N GLU A 213 2.55 -1.41 9.12
CA GLU A 213 3.95 -1.80 9.24
C GLU A 213 4.38 -2.78 8.15
N LEU A 214 3.57 -3.81 7.91
CA LEU A 214 3.86 -4.87 6.95
C LEU A 214 3.25 -4.60 5.56
N PHE A 215 2.97 -3.33 5.25
CA PHE A 215 2.49 -2.92 3.94
C PHE A 215 3.42 -3.44 2.83
N SER A 216 2.84 -4.05 1.79
CA SER A 216 3.55 -4.58 0.61
C SER A 216 4.54 -5.73 0.87
N GLU A 217 4.42 -6.42 2.01
CA GLU A 217 5.24 -7.59 2.36
C GLU A 217 4.51 -8.93 2.16
N GLY A 218 3.35 -8.94 1.54
CA GLY A 218 2.60 -10.16 1.20
C GLY A 218 1.63 -10.66 2.28
N PHE A 219 1.73 -10.21 3.52
CA PHE A 219 0.97 -10.76 4.66
C PHE A 219 -0.54 -10.52 4.61
N ARG A 220 -1.01 -9.49 3.89
CA ARG A 220 -2.41 -9.02 4.01
C ARG A 220 -3.45 -10.07 3.66
N PHE A 221 -3.20 -10.86 2.63
CA PHE A 221 -4.16 -11.88 2.20
C PHE A 221 -4.29 -13.01 3.24
N ASP A 222 -3.16 -13.49 3.76
CA ASP A 222 -3.13 -14.53 4.78
C ASP A 222 -3.74 -14.04 6.10
N ASP A 223 -3.48 -12.80 6.48
CA ASP A 223 -4.14 -12.15 7.62
C ASP A 223 -5.66 -12.13 7.46
N LEU A 224 -6.17 -11.73 6.31
CA LEU A 224 -7.61 -11.72 6.04
C LEU A 224 -8.21 -13.13 6.06
N ARG A 225 -7.47 -14.13 5.57
CA ARG A 225 -7.91 -15.54 5.62
C ARG A 225 -8.01 -16.03 7.07
N ARG A 226 -6.95 -15.90 7.85
CA ARG A 226 -6.92 -16.39 9.25
C ARG A 226 -7.89 -15.64 10.17
N TRP A 227 -8.17 -14.36 9.87
CA TRP A 227 -9.17 -13.57 10.60
C TRP A 227 -10.61 -13.79 10.11
N LYS A 228 -10.81 -14.57 9.07
CA LYS A 228 -12.09 -14.75 8.39
C LYS A 228 -12.71 -13.43 7.87
N LYS A 229 -11.88 -12.55 7.33
CA LYS A 229 -12.23 -11.20 6.88
C LYS A 229 -11.96 -10.98 5.38
N CYS A 230 -11.88 -12.04 4.56
CA CYS A 230 -11.59 -11.90 3.12
C CYS A 230 -12.62 -11.07 2.34
N HIS A 231 -13.84 -10.96 2.85
CA HIS A 231 -14.86 -10.08 2.28
C HIS A 231 -14.44 -8.59 2.28
N TYR A 232 -13.42 -8.18 3.04
CA TYR A 232 -12.85 -6.84 2.91
C TYR A 232 -12.29 -6.57 1.51
N ALA A 233 -11.86 -7.62 0.80
CA ALA A 233 -11.36 -7.50 -0.57
C ALA A 233 -12.47 -7.20 -1.59
N LEU A 234 -13.74 -7.39 -1.21
CA LEU A 234 -14.89 -7.16 -2.08
C LEU A 234 -15.29 -5.69 -2.18
N LYS A 235 -14.77 -4.85 -1.28
CA LYS A 235 -15.03 -3.41 -1.34
C LYS A 235 -14.50 -2.85 -2.66
N LYS A 236 -15.28 -1.99 -3.29
CA LYS A 236 -14.86 -1.28 -4.51
C LYS A 236 -13.52 -0.61 -4.27
N LYS A 237 -12.58 -0.86 -5.16
CA LYS A 237 -11.23 -0.27 -5.09
C LYS A 237 -11.21 0.95 -5.99
N LEU A 238 -10.93 2.08 -5.39
CA LEU A 238 -10.81 3.36 -6.07
C LEU A 238 -9.35 3.80 -6.04
N GLY A 239 -8.95 4.52 -7.08
CA GLY A 239 -7.66 5.20 -7.15
C GLY A 239 -7.71 6.55 -6.44
N MET A 240 -6.71 7.39 -6.70
CA MET A 240 -6.66 8.74 -6.15
C MET A 240 -7.80 9.61 -6.67
N TYR A 241 -8.08 10.71 -5.98
CA TYR A 241 -8.99 11.74 -6.45
C TYR A 241 -8.35 12.54 -7.60
N VAL A 242 -9.11 12.76 -8.66
CA VAL A 242 -8.64 13.44 -9.87
C VAL A 242 -9.67 14.40 -10.41
N LYS A 243 -9.18 15.35 -11.19
CA LYS A 243 -10.00 16.23 -12.04
C LYS A 243 -9.58 16.04 -13.49
N ALA A 244 -10.53 15.88 -14.37
CA ALA A 244 -10.25 15.72 -15.81
C ALA A 244 -9.46 16.92 -16.38
N SER A 245 -9.60 18.11 -15.80
CA SER A 245 -8.84 19.32 -16.16
C SER A 245 -7.32 19.19 -15.89
N ASP A 246 -6.90 18.25 -15.02
CA ASP A 246 -5.49 18.06 -14.68
C ASP A 246 -4.74 17.24 -15.76
N PHE A 247 -5.48 16.76 -16.76
CA PHE A 247 -4.95 15.94 -17.85
C PHE A 247 -4.99 16.66 -19.20
N PRO A 248 -4.16 16.25 -20.16
CA PRO A 248 -4.24 16.78 -21.52
C PRO A 248 -5.64 16.61 -22.10
N ALA A 249 -6.06 17.58 -22.93
CA ALA A 249 -7.35 17.54 -23.60
C ALA A 249 -7.52 16.23 -24.40
N GLY A 250 -8.69 15.59 -24.25
CA GLY A 250 -8.99 14.32 -24.90
C GLY A 250 -8.59 13.08 -24.10
N THR A 251 -7.93 13.23 -22.95
CA THR A 251 -7.65 12.09 -22.05
C THR A 251 -8.94 11.56 -21.46
N LYS A 252 -9.20 10.27 -21.67
CA LYS A 252 -10.32 9.60 -21.03
C LYS A 252 -10.00 9.32 -19.56
N VAL A 253 -10.70 9.99 -18.65
CA VAL A 253 -10.60 9.75 -17.22
C VAL A 253 -11.94 9.22 -16.73
N THR A 254 -11.94 8.00 -16.17
CA THR A 254 -13.16 7.39 -15.61
C THR A 254 -13.13 7.53 -14.10
N VAL A 255 -14.10 8.23 -13.56
CA VAL A 255 -14.26 8.43 -12.12
C VAL A 255 -15.49 7.69 -11.60
N ASP A 256 -15.43 7.31 -10.35
CA ASP A 256 -16.54 6.66 -9.66
C ASP A 256 -17.78 7.56 -9.66
N GLY A 257 -18.91 7.01 -10.11
CA GLY A 257 -20.16 7.76 -10.26
C GLY A 257 -20.24 8.62 -11.51
N GLY A 258 -19.20 8.66 -12.35
CA GLY A 258 -19.15 9.50 -13.55
C GLY A 258 -18.82 10.97 -13.24
N GLY A 259 -18.70 11.77 -14.31
CA GLY A 259 -18.42 13.21 -14.18
C GLY A 259 -16.99 13.58 -14.54
N THR A 260 -16.60 14.81 -14.20
CA THR A 260 -15.31 15.39 -14.54
C THR A 260 -14.31 15.41 -13.37
N GLU A 261 -14.76 15.07 -12.18
CA GLU A 261 -13.90 14.94 -10.99
C GLU A 261 -14.42 13.85 -10.06
N GLY A 262 -13.55 13.15 -9.39
CA GLY A 262 -13.88 12.07 -8.46
C GLY A 262 -12.71 11.13 -8.23
N TYR A 263 -12.98 10.04 -7.53
CA TYR A 263 -11.98 8.99 -7.38
C TYR A 263 -11.89 8.15 -8.64
N LEU A 264 -10.69 7.82 -9.07
CA LEU A 264 -10.49 6.94 -10.22
C LEU A 264 -11.17 5.60 -10.02
N GLU A 265 -11.94 5.20 -11.01
CA GLU A 265 -12.50 3.86 -11.10
C GLU A 265 -11.54 2.93 -11.85
N PHE A 266 -10.92 2.02 -11.11
CA PHE A 266 -9.97 1.06 -11.69
C PHE A 266 -10.65 -0.16 -12.33
N HIS A 267 -11.65 -0.69 -11.64
CA HIS A 267 -12.50 -1.74 -12.17
C HIS A 267 -13.94 -1.29 -12.09
N PRO A 268 -14.69 -1.38 -13.19
CA PRO A 268 -16.13 -1.20 -13.11
C PRO A 268 -16.69 -2.19 -12.08
N ALA A 269 -17.72 -1.77 -11.38
CA ALA A 269 -18.33 -2.56 -10.32
C ALA A 269 -18.65 -3.97 -10.83
N GLN A 270 -17.91 -4.95 -10.39
CA GLN A 270 -18.23 -6.36 -10.58
C GLN A 270 -18.84 -6.85 -9.27
N ASN A 271 -19.89 -7.63 -9.38
CA ASN A 271 -20.50 -8.31 -8.24
C ASN A 271 -19.57 -9.43 -7.78
N HIS A 272 -18.53 -9.06 -7.03
CA HIS A 272 -17.65 -10.02 -6.41
C HIS A 272 -18.32 -10.61 -5.18
N THR A 273 -18.19 -11.91 -5.00
CA THR A 273 -18.62 -12.61 -3.81
C THR A 273 -17.42 -13.33 -3.20
N TRP A 274 -17.48 -13.59 -1.93
CA TRP A 274 -16.52 -14.43 -1.23
C TRP A 274 -17.29 -15.57 -0.55
N PRO A 275 -17.55 -16.69 -1.24
CA PRO A 275 -18.15 -17.86 -0.63
C PRO A 275 -17.29 -18.41 0.52
N ASP A 276 -17.93 -18.95 1.55
CA ASP A 276 -17.22 -19.43 2.73
C ASP A 276 -16.18 -20.52 2.42
N TYR A 277 -16.44 -21.33 1.43
CA TYR A 277 -15.51 -22.40 1.01
C TYR A 277 -14.19 -21.87 0.41
N TYR A 278 -14.09 -20.60 0.02
CA TYR A 278 -12.84 -20.01 -0.45
C TYR A 278 -11.78 -19.80 0.66
N TYR A 279 -12.16 -19.97 1.93
CA TYR A 279 -11.18 -19.99 3.01
C TYR A 279 -10.32 -21.25 3.01
N LEU A 280 -10.76 -22.32 2.38
CA LEU A 280 -10.01 -23.55 2.17
C LEU A 280 -9.69 -23.70 0.68
N ASN A 281 -8.50 -24.16 0.35
CA ASN A 281 -8.19 -24.50 -1.03
C ASN A 281 -8.82 -25.85 -1.39
N PRO A 282 -9.25 -26.07 -2.65
CA PRO A 282 -9.67 -27.39 -3.08
C PRO A 282 -8.51 -28.39 -3.00
N ILE A 283 -8.81 -29.61 -2.59
CA ILE A 283 -7.86 -30.70 -2.72
C ILE A 283 -7.73 -31.02 -4.22
N PRO A 284 -6.50 -31.07 -4.76
CA PRO A 284 -6.31 -31.31 -6.18
C PRO A 284 -6.96 -32.62 -6.65
N ARG A 285 -7.63 -32.56 -7.80
CA ARG A 285 -8.36 -33.71 -8.34
C ARG A 285 -7.51 -34.95 -8.47
N ASN A 286 -6.26 -34.80 -8.92
CA ASN A 286 -5.35 -35.93 -9.08
C ASN A 286 -5.08 -36.67 -7.77
N GLU A 287 -4.95 -35.93 -6.66
CA GLU A 287 -4.73 -36.53 -5.34
C GLU A 287 -5.93 -37.38 -4.91
N ARG A 288 -7.13 -36.91 -5.17
CA ARG A 288 -8.36 -37.62 -4.86
C ARG A 288 -8.57 -38.87 -5.75
N VAL A 289 -8.15 -38.81 -7.01
CA VAL A 289 -8.17 -39.97 -7.91
C VAL A 289 -7.19 -41.04 -7.41
N LEU A 290 -6.01 -40.64 -6.93
CA LEU A 290 -5.00 -41.56 -6.40
C LEU A 290 -5.37 -42.11 -5.01
N ASN A 291 -6.10 -41.36 -4.22
CA ASN A 291 -6.57 -41.77 -2.89
C ASN A 291 -8.07 -41.53 -2.76
N PRO A 292 -8.92 -42.56 -3.05
CA PRO A 292 -10.38 -42.42 -2.96
C PRO A 292 -10.94 -42.19 -1.56
N GLN A 293 -10.11 -42.33 -0.51
CA GLN A 293 -10.50 -42.03 0.87
C GLN A 293 -10.36 -40.53 1.18
N LEU A 294 -9.75 -39.76 0.30
CA LEU A 294 -9.54 -38.34 0.49
C LEU A 294 -10.80 -37.54 0.08
N GLU A 295 -11.50 -37.03 1.07
CA GLU A 295 -12.68 -36.21 0.85
C GLU A 295 -12.29 -34.77 0.41
N GLN A 296 -13.14 -34.14 -0.39
CA GLN A 296 -12.96 -32.76 -0.79
C GLN A 296 -13.32 -31.80 0.36
N ASN A 297 -12.67 -30.65 0.39
CA ASN A 297 -13.04 -29.61 1.30
C ASN A 297 -14.48 -29.14 1.06
N PRO A 298 -15.25 -28.84 2.12
CA PRO A 298 -16.67 -28.45 2.00
C PRO A 298 -16.89 -27.30 1.01
N GLY A 299 -17.88 -27.45 0.18
CA GLY A 299 -18.27 -26.44 -0.82
C GLY A 299 -17.53 -26.51 -2.15
N TRP A 300 -16.45 -27.28 -2.24
CA TRP A 300 -15.78 -27.59 -3.49
C TRP A 300 -16.36 -28.88 -4.09
N ASP A 301 -16.76 -28.81 -5.36
CA ASP A 301 -17.19 -29.98 -6.13
C ASP A 301 -16.27 -30.13 -7.35
N ASP A 302 -15.62 -31.28 -7.45
CA ASP A 302 -14.76 -31.65 -8.59
C ASP A 302 -15.34 -32.79 -9.44
N GLY A 303 -16.59 -33.18 -9.15
CA GLY A 303 -17.27 -34.27 -9.85
C GLY A 303 -16.71 -35.66 -9.59
N ILE A 304 -15.88 -35.83 -8.56
CA ILE A 304 -15.41 -37.13 -8.08
C ILE A 304 -16.32 -37.56 -6.94
N LYS A 305 -17.00 -38.68 -7.09
CA LYS A 305 -17.82 -39.30 -6.06
C LYS A 305 -17.03 -40.38 -5.37
#